data_1dd2bcaa13ae6d47ff69e0de24261d59
#
_entry.id   1dd2bcaa13ae6d47ff69e0de24261d59
#
_cell.length_a   1.000
_cell.length_b   1.000
_cell.length_c   1.000
_cell.angle_alpha   90.00
_cell.angle_beta   90.00
_cell.angle_gamma   90.00
#
_symmetry.space_group_name_H-M   'P 1'
#
loop_
_entity.id
_entity.type
_entity.pdbx_description
1 polymer ?
#
loop_
_entity_poly.entity_id
_entity_poly.type
_entity_poly.pdbx_seq_one_letter_code
_entity_poly.pdbx_strand_id
1 'polypeptide(L)'
;MAEELSAGCERPTGGPVSEPETVENTEQTAIPKEERKMIMVGQKAPDFTAPGYLNGQFADFKLSDYYGNGKWALLCFYPGDFTFVXATEISAVAEKYEEFQNLNVNVLSMSIDSMFVHKMWNDDELSKMIKAGGKVPFPMLSDPGGRIGSAYGVYSEAMGVETRGRFIIDPDGIVQGFEVLTPPVGRNINESLRQVQAFQLVRASGGAEATPSGWKPGKKVLKPGPGLVGKVWEEWSTDMAFD
;
A
#
# COMPACT_ATOMS: atom_id res chain seq x y z
N MET A 1 -19.01 -14.91 -32.58
CA MET A 1 -18.63 -15.73 -31.41
C MET A 1 -17.77 -14.90 -30.49
N ALA A 2 -18.08 -14.89 -29.18
CA ALA A 2 -17.27 -14.14 -28.21
C ALA A 2 -15.98 -14.90 -27.94
N GLU A 3 -14.86 -14.19 -27.89
CA GLU A 3 -13.58 -14.78 -27.53
C GLU A 3 -13.54 -15.01 -26.02
N GLU A 4 -13.00 -16.17 -25.64
CA GLU A 4 -12.84 -16.50 -24.21
C GLU A 4 -11.74 -15.65 -23.61
N LEU A 5 -12.03 -14.99 -22.48
CA LEU A 5 -11.06 -14.13 -21.81
C LEU A 5 -10.01 -14.98 -21.11
N SER A 6 -8.75 -14.61 -21.28
CA SER A 6 -7.65 -15.20 -20.52
C SER A 6 -7.68 -14.64 -19.11
N ALA A 7 -7.90 -15.51 -18.12
CA ALA A 7 -7.91 -15.11 -16.72
C ALA A 7 -6.47 -14.97 -16.21
N GLY A 8 -6.11 -13.77 -15.81
CA GLY A 8 -4.80 -13.48 -15.23
C GLY A 8 -4.94 -12.66 -13.96
N CYS A 9 -3.85 -12.13 -13.50
CA CYS A 9 -3.83 -11.27 -12.31
C CYS A 9 -4.28 -9.84 -12.63
N GLU A 10 -4.50 -9.54 -13.91
CA GLU A 10 -4.97 -8.25 -14.36
C GLU A 10 -6.47 -8.32 -14.63
N ARG A 11 -7.14 -7.22 -14.32
CA ARG A 11 -8.56 -7.11 -14.59
C ARG A 11 -8.79 -6.96 -16.10
N PRO A 12 -9.67 -7.77 -16.72
CA PRO A 12 -10.00 -7.55 -18.13
C PRO A 12 -10.64 -6.17 -18.31
N THR A 13 -10.18 -5.44 -19.31
CA THR A 13 -10.69 -4.10 -19.62
C THR A 13 -11.19 -4.03 -21.05
N GLY A 14 -12.10 -3.11 -21.29
CA GLY A 14 -12.61 -2.82 -22.62
C GLY A 14 -12.83 -1.31 -22.77
N GLY A 15 -13.16 -0.89 -23.96
CA GLY A 15 -13.38 0.51 -24.22
C GLY A 15 -14.28 0.73 -25.44
N PRO A 16 -14.56 1.99 -25.77
CA PRO A 16 -15.35 2.30 -26.97
C PRO A 16 -14.67 1.77 -28.23
N VAL A 17 -15.47 1.29 -29.17
CA VAL A 17 -14.94 0.74 -30.44
C VAL A 17 -14.44 1.85 -31.34
N SER A 18 -14.93 3.07 -31.17
CA SER A 18 -14.50 4.26 -31.92
C SER A 18 -14.44 5.45 -30.98
N GLU A 19 -13.55 6.38 -31.31
CA GLU A 19 -13.52 7.64 -30.56
C GLU A 19 -14.81 8.41 -30.81
N PRO A 20 -15.37 9.04 -29.76
CA PRO A 20 -16.56 9.87 -29.97
C PRO A 20 -16.21 11.01 -30.92
N GLU A 21 -17.13 11.30 -31.85
CA GLU A 21 -16.96 12.45 -32.75
C GLU A 21 -16.87 13.73 -31.92
N THR A 22 -15.73 14.39 -32.02
CA THR A 22 -15.58 15.69 -31.38
C THR A 22 -16.41 16.70 -32.14
N VAL A 23 -17.49 17.15 -31.50
CA VAL A 23 -18.17 18.36 -31.95
C VAL A 23 -17.17 19.52 -31.65
N GLU A 24 -16.69 20.17 -32.71
CA GLU A 24 -15.84 21.34 -32.55
C GLU A 24 -16.61 22.40 -31.77
N ASN A 25 -16.43 22.42 -30.47
CA ASN A 25 -16.92 23.50 -29.66
C ASN A 25 -15.69 24.38 -29.39
N THR A 26 -15.61 25.44 -30.15
CA THR A 26 -14.63 26.49 -29.99
C THR A 26 -14.82 27.14 -28.63
N GLU A 27 -13.92 26.89 -27.75
CA GLU A 27 -13.68 27.45 -26.41
C GLU A 27 -13.75 26.43 -25.29
N GLN A 28 -12.94 25.37 -25.40
CA GLN A 28 -12.49 24.70 -24.19
C GLN A 28 -11.10 25.25 -23.87
N THR A 29 -11.07 26.15 -22.88
CA THR A 29 -9.84 26.45 -22.18
C THR A 29 -9.30 25.10 -21.68
N ALA A 30 -8.16 24.70 -22.23
CA ALA A 30 -7.48 23.50 -21.77
C ALA A 30 -7.27 23.61 -20.26
N ILE A 31 -7.89 22.72 -19.49
CA ILE A 31 -7.59 22.60 -18.06
C ILE A 31 -6.10 22.28 -17.98
N PRO A 32 -5.29 23.12 -17.30
CA PRO A 32 -3.88 22.82 -17.21
C PRO A 32 -3.71 21.43 -16.62
N LYS A 33 -2.93 20.57 -17.29
CA LYS A 33 -2.50 19.30 -16.72
C LYS A 33 -1.72 19.66 -15.46
N GLU A 34 -2.32 19.46 -14.29
CA GLU A 34 -1.58 19.60 -13.05
C GLU A 34 -0.37 18.68 -13.13
N GLU A 35 0.80 19.26 -12.96
CA GLU A 35 2.02 18.45 -12.84
C GLU A 35 1.81 17.52 -11.64
N ARG A 36 1.68 16.22 -11.92
CA ARG A 36 1.56 15.22 -10.87
C ARG A 36 2.90 15.15 -10.13
N LYS A 37 2.91 15.62 -8.89
CA LYS A 37 4.08 15.45 -8.04
C LYS A 37 4.22 13.98 -7.71
N MET A 38 5.38 13.41 -8.01
CA MET A 38 5.67 12.03 -7.63
C MET A 38 5.74 11.92 -6.11
N ILE A 39 5.15 10.87 -5.58
CA ILE A 39 5.30 10.52 -4.16
C ILE A 39 6.78 10.18 -3.93
N MET A 40 7.33 10.74 -2.87
CA MET A 40 8.72 10.48 -2.49
C MET A 40 8.82 10.26 -0.99
N VAL A 41 9.80 9.50 -0.59
CA VAL A 41 10.09 9.33 0.85
C VAL A 41 10.50 10.69 1.43
N GLY A 42 10.14 10.91 2.68
CA GLY A 42 10.41 12.18 3.36
C GLY A 42 9.35 13.24 3.13
N GLN A 43 8.35 12.96 2.31
CA GLN A 43 7.26 13.90 2.02
C GLN A 43 5.98 13.50 2.73
N LYS A 44 5.13 14.48 2.95
CA LYS A 44 3.81 14.26 3.55
C LYS A 44 2.96 13.37 2.63
N ALA A 45 2.38 12.32 3.20
CA ALA A 45 1.46 11.46 2.47
C ALA A 45 0.23 12.28 2.05
N PRO A 46 -0.22 12.18 0.79
CA PRO A 46 -1.47 12.85 0.41
C PRO A 46 -2.64 12.36 1.26
N ASP A 47 -3.27 13.29 1.98
CA ASP A 47 -4.44 12.93 2.80
C ASP A 47 -5.67 12.76 1.91
N PHE A 48 -6.60 11.93 2.35
CA PHE A 48 -7.83 11.67 1.60
C PHE A 48 -8.93 11.20 2.54
N THR A 49 -10.16 11.27 2.05
CA THR A 49 -11.32 10.58 2.62
C THR A 49 -11.87 9.63 1.55
N ALA A 50 -12.15 8.40 1.92
CA ALA A 50 -12.67 7.39 0.99
C ALA A 50 -13.77 6.57 1.65
N PRO A 51 -14.84 6.22 0.91
CA PRO A 51 -15.82 5.28 1.45
C PRO A 51 -15.19 3.90 1.55
N GLY A 52 -15.67 3.10 2.49
CA GLY A 52 -15.13 1.76 2.68
C GLY A 52 -16.01 0.88 3.52
N TYR A 53 -15.51 -0.33 3.75
CA TYR A 53 -16.20 -1.36 4.51
C TYR A 53 -15.28 -1.82 5.65
N LEU A 54 -15.85 -1.94 6.85
CA LEU A 54 -15.15 -2.50 8.00
C LEU A 54 -16.16 -3.13 8.97
N ASN A 55 -15.97 -4.40 9.31
CA ASN A 55 -16.73 -5.07 10.36
C ASN A 55 -18.25 -4.94 10.22
N GLY A 56 -18.75 -5.13 9.01
CA GLY A 56 -20.20 -5.08 8.75
C GLY A 56 -20.75 -3.68 8.50
N GLN A 57 -19.93 -2.65 8.55
CA GLN A 57 -20.38 -1.27 8.41
C GLN A 57 -19.76 -0.59 7.19
N PHE A 58 -20.52 0.27 6.57
CA PHE A 58 -20.09 1.15 5.48
C PHE A 58 -19.89 2.55 6.07
N ALA A 59 -18.75 3.17 5.80
CA ALA A 59 -18.43 4.48 6.37
C ALA A 59 -17.39 5.18 5.49
N ASP A 60 -17.20 6.46 5.76
CA ASP A 60 -16.08 7.22 5.20
C ASP A 60 -14.89 7.13 6.15
N PHE A 61 -13.71 6.94 5.59
CA PHE A 61 -12.46 6.81 6.33
C PHE A 61 -11.48 7.86 5.85
N LYS A 62 -10.88 8.59 6.79
CA LYS A 62 -9.90 9.62 6.48
C LYS A 62 -8.51 9.11 6.88
N LEU A 63 -7.55 9.17 5.94
CA LEU A 63 -6.20 8.65 6.21
C LEU A 63 -5.58 9.26 7.46
N SER A 64 -5.70 10.58 7.65
CA SER A 64 -5.05 11.25 8.77
C SER A 64 -5.63 10.88 10.14
N ASP A 65 -6.76 10.16 10.19
CA ASP A 65 -7.26 9.57 11.45
C ASP A 65 -6.50 8.28 11.81
N TYR A 66 -5.68 7.75 10.89
CA TYR A 66 -5.02 6.46 11.05
C TYR A 66 -3.53 6.57 11.38
N TYR A 67 -2.98 7.78 11.42
CA TYR A 67 -1.64 8.02 11.94
C TYR A 67 -1.68 9.17 12.95
N GLY A 68 -0.61 9.33 13.72
CA GLY A 68 -0.55 10.35 14.78
C GLY A 68 -0.57 9.72 16.17
N ASN A 69 -0.16 10.47 17.16
CA ASN A 69 -0.09 10.02 18.55
C ASN A 69 0.66 8.68 18.68
N GLY A 70 1.79 8.57 17.99
CA GLY A 70 2.61 7.35 17.99
C GLY A 70 2.14 6.27 17.05
N LYS A 71 1.01 6.46 16.35
CA LYS A 71 0.46 5.47 15.42
C LYS A 71 1.02 5.70 14.01
N TRP A 72 1.42 4.61 13.38
CA TRP A 72 1.84 4.55 11.98
C TRP A 72 0.70 4.06 11.11
N ALA A 73 0.74 4.32 9.82
CA ALA A 73 -0.22 3.76 8.88
C ALA A 73 0.49 2.95 7.80
N LEU A 74 -0.08 1.78 7.47
CA LEU A 74 0.31 0.96 6.33
C LEU A 74 -0.84 1.00 5.34
N LEU A 75 -0.63 1.67 4.20
CA LEU A 75 -1.64 1.83 3.16
C LEU A 75 -1.29 0.93 1.98
N CYS A 76 -2.21 0.01 1.65
CA CYS A 76 -1.99 -1.02 0.64
C CYS A 76 -2.99 -0.87 -0.50
N PHE A 77 -2.51 -0.50 -1.68
CA PHE A 77 -3.32 -0.49 -2.91
C PHE A 77 -3.23 -1.83 -3.61
N TYR A 78 -4.29 -2.23 -4.31
CA TYR A 78 -4.31 -3.49 -5.06
C TYR A 78 -5.28 -3.39 -6.25
N PRO A 79 -5.14 -4.26 -7.27
CA PRO A 79 -5.90 -4.10 -8.52
C PRO A 79 -7.41 -4.33 -8.40
N GLY A 80 -7.84 -5.25 -7.56
CA GLY A 80 -9.28 -5.49 -7.45
C GLY A 80 -9.64 -6.72 -6.66
N ASP A 81 -10.85 -6.71 -6.14
CA ASP A 81 -11.44 -7.81 -5.38
C ASP A 81 -11.65 -9.04 -6.30
N PHE A 82 -11.69 -10.21 -5.70
CA PHE A 82 -11.89 -11.49 -6.39
C PHE A 82 -10.80 -11.77 -7.44
N THR A 83 -9.62 -11.14 -7.31
CA THR A 83 -8.46 -11.46 -8.14
C THR A 83 -7.50 -12.34 -7.34
N PHE A 84 -6.65 -13.06 -8.07
CA PHE A 84 -5.92 -14.20 -7.50
C PHE A 84 -4.87 -13.80 -6.46
N VAL A 85 -3.99 -12.89 -6.82
CA VAL A 85 -2.93 -12.44 -5.92
C VAL A 85 -3.50 -11.59 -4.77
N UNK A 86 -4.42 -10.82 -4.86
CA UNK A 86 -4.90 -10.06 -3.95
C UNK A 86 -5.41 -10.73 -2.87
N ALA A 87 -6.16 -11.79 -3.25
CA ALA A 87 -6.71 -12.60 -2.16
C ALA A 87 -5.62 -13.10 -1.20
N THR A 88 -4.49 -13.53 -1.74
CA THR A 88 -3.39 -13.99 -0.89
C THR A 88 -2.79 -12.87 -0.06
N GLU A 89 -2.68 -11.69 -0.62
CA GLU A 89 -2.09 -10.55 0.09
C GLU A 89 -2.97 -10.06 1.24
N ILE A 90 -4.26 -9.82 0.96
CA ILE A 90 -5.19 -9.28 1.97
C ILE A 90 -5.35 -10.29 3.11
N SER A 91 -5.47 -11.58 2.79
CA SER A 91 -5.57 -12.60 3.85
C SER A 91 -4.28 -12.69 4.66
N ALA A 92 -3.10 -12.57 4.01
CA ALA A 92 -1.82 -12.59 4.73
C ALA A 92 -1.67 -11.38 5.68
N VAL A 93 -2.07 -10.18 5.22
CA VAL A 93 -2.06 -8.99 6.09
C VAL A 93 -3.03 -9.19 7.26
N ALA A 94 -4.21 -9.76 6.99
CA ALA A 94 -5.20 -10.02 8.04
C ALA A 94 -4.67 -11.01 9.08
N GLU A 95 -3.96 -12.06 8.65
CA GLU A 95 -3.33 -13.00 9.58
C GLU A 95 -2.28 -12.35 10.46
N LYS A 96 -1.61 -11.32 9.95
CA LYS A 96 -0.55 -10.60 10.67
C LYS A 96 -1.05 -9.31 11.34
N TYR A 97 -2.36 -9.06 11.30
CA TYR A 97 -2.90 -7.78 11.78
C TYR A 97 -2.56 -7.51 13.24
N GLU A 98 -2.65 -8.53 14.10
CA GLU A 98 -2.30 -8.37 15.52
C GLU A 98 -0.84 -7.92 15.69
N GLU A 99 0.07 -8.44 14.86
CA GLU A 99 1.48 -8.03 14.90
C GLU A 99 1.62 -6.55 14.51
N PHE A 100 0.89 -6.11 13.48
CA PHE A 100 0.87 -4.69 13.11
C PHE A 100 0.32 -3.84 14.26
N GLN A 101 -0.78 -4.26 14.88
CA GLN A 101 -1.38 -3.51 15.99
C GLN A 101 -0.41 -3.43 17.18
N ASN A 102 0.30 -4.50 17.48
CA ASN A 102 1.29 -4.52 18.57
C ASN A 102 2.46 -3.55 18.28
N LEU A 103 2.71 -3.25 17.02
CA LEU A 103 3.71 -2.27 16.59
C LEU A 103 3.13 -0.86 16.44
N ASN A 104 1.87 -0.64 16.86
CA ASN A 104 1.17 0.63 16.70
C ASN A 104 1.02 1.03 15.22
N VAL A 105 0.71 0.06 14.37
CA VAL A 105 0.48 0.31 12.94
C VAL A 105 -0.99 0.04 12.61
N ASN A 106 -1.66 1.03 12.08
CA ASN A 106 -3.00 0.88 11.50
C ASN A 106 -2.86 0.51 10.02
N VAL A 107 -3.65 -0.47 9.59
CA VAL A 107 -3.62 -0.94 8.20
C VAL A 107 -4.87 -0.44 7.47
N LEU A 108 -4.70 -0.02 6.22
CA LEU A 108 -5.81 0.31 5.31
C LEU A 108 -5.51 -0.34 3.96
N SER A 109 -6.53 -0.89 3.33
CA SER A 109 -6.40 -1.40 1.96
C SER A 109 -7.31 -0.61 1.02
N MET A 110 -6.96 -0.56 -0.27
CA MET A 110 -7.70 0.25 -1.24
C MET A 110 -7.64 -0.37 -2.63
N SER A 111 -8.80 -0.40 -3.29
CA SER A 111 -8.89 -0.69 -4.72
C SER A 111 -9.98 0.16 -5.36
N ILE A 112 -10.15 0.03 -6.66
CA ILE A 112 -11.21 0.75 -7.39
C ILE A 112 -12.60 0.15 -7.14
N ASP A 113 -12.69 -1.01 -6.50
CA ASP A 113 -13.97 -1.68 -6.26
C ASP A 113 -14.81 -0.91 -5.25
N SER A 114 -16.13 -1.10 -5.33
CA SER A 114 -17.02 -0.45 -4.38
C SER A 114 -16.99 -1.14 -3.02
N MET A 115 -17.35 -0.39 -1.99
CA MET A 115 -17.43 -0.93 -0.63
C MET A 115 -18.39 -2.11 -0.52
N PHE A 116 -19.39 -2.19 -1.44
CA PHE A 116 -20.33 -3.31 -1.48
C PHE A 116 -19.64 -4.58 -1.98
N VAL A 117 -18.76 -4.44 -2.97
CA VAL A 117 -17.96 -5.56 -3.48
C VAL A 117 -16.95 -6.01 -2.39
N HIS A 118 -16.32 -5.07 -1.69
CA HIS A 118 -15.44 -5.39 -0.54
C HIS A 118 -16.16 -6.25 0.49
N LYS A 119 -17.40 -5.89 0.83
CA LYS A 119 -18.21 -6.68 1.78
C LYS A 119 -18.41 -8.11 1.27
N MET A 120 -18.83 -8.24 0.02
CA MET A 120 -19.09 -9.56 -0.55
C MET A 120 -17.83 -10.41 -0.63
N TRP A 121 -16.71 -9.79 -1.01
CA TRP A 121 -15.43 -10.50 -1.07
C TRP A 121 -14.98 -10.95 0.33
N ASN A 122 -15.10 -10.06 1.32
CA ASN A 122 -14.78 -10.38 2.70
C ASN A 122 -15.62 -11.55 3.22
N ASP A 123 -16.94 -11.50 2.98
CA ASP A 123 -17.89 -12.49 3.50
C ASP A 123 -17.77 -13.84 2.81
N ASP A 124 -17.45 -13.86 1.51
CA ASP A 124 -17.39 -15.10 0.75
C ASP A 124 -15.99 -15.72 0.72
N GLU A 125 -15.04 -15.10 0.01
CA GLU A 125 -13.74 -15.74 -0.24
C GLU A 125 -12.75 -15.55 0.90
N LEU A 126 -12.56 -14.30 1.36
CA LEU A 126 -11.53 -14.01 2.35
C LEU A 126 -11.84 -14.69 3.70
N SER A 127 -13.12 -14.81 4.04
CA SER A 127 -13.53 -15.50 5.27
C SER A 127 -13.08 -16.97 5.30
N LYS A 128 -12.90 -17.58 4.15
CA LYS A 128 -12.44 -18.97 4.04
C LYS A 128 -10.91 -19.06 4.09
N MET A 129 -10.22 -17.97 3.83
CA MET A 129 -8.75 -17.92 3.78
C MET A 129 -8.13 -17.45 5.10
N ILE A 130 -8.80 -16.54 5.81
CA ILE A 130 -8.29 -15.94 7.04
C ILE A 130 -8.58 -16.86 8.22
N LYS A 131 -7.53 -17.43 8.81
CA LYS A 131 -7.65 -18.35 9.95
C LYS A 131 -7.93 -17.60 11.26
N ALA A 132 -7.36 -16.39 11.41
CA ALA A 132 -7.48 -15.57 12.62
C ALA A 132 -8.77 -14.76 12.63
N GLY A 133 -9.92 -15.42 12.79
CA GLY A 133 -11.22 -14.76 12.93
C GLY A 133 -12.07 -14.67 11.69
N GLY A 134 -11.55 -15.08 10.52
CA GLY A 134 -12.34 -15.24 9.29
C GLY A 134 -12.84 -13.96 8.66
N LYS A 135 -12.29 -12.79 8.99
CA LYS A 135 -12.68 -11.51 8.40
C LYS A 135 -11.50 -10.56 8.34
N VAL A 136 -11.54 -9.65 7.37
CA VAL A 136 -10.54 -8.59 7.26
C VAL A 136 -10.77 -7.60 8.42
N PRO A 137 -9.78 -7.38 9.29
CA PRO A 137 -9.97 -6.56 10.48
C PRO A 137 -9.63 -5.08 10.30
N PHE A 138 -9.38 -4.62 9.08
CA PHE A 138 -9.00 -3.25 8.77
C PHE A 138 -9.88 -2.69 7.65
N PRO A 139 -9.96 -1.36 7.49
CA PRO A 139 -10.80 -0.77 6.44
C PRO A 139 -10.40 -1.21 5.03
N MET A 140 -11.39 -1.60 4.25
CA MET A 140 -11.27 -1.89 2.82
C MET A 140 -11.89 -0.70 2.09
N LEU A 141 -11.05 0.13 1.48
CA LEU A 141 -11.44 1.43 0.94
C LEU A 141 -11.68 1.37 -0.56
N SER A 142 -12.57 2.23 -1.03
CA SER A 142 -13.01 2.29 -2.41
C SER A 142 -12.51 3.58 -3.07
N ASP A 143 -11.82 3.44 -4.20
CA ASP A 143 -11.31 4.57 -4.99
C ASP A 143 -11.82 4.47 -6.44
N PRO A 144 -13.14 4.59 -6.67
CA PRO A 144 -13.65 4.46 -8.03
C PRO A 144 -13.09 5.57 -8.93
N GLY A 145 -12.50 5.15 -10.05
CA GLY A 145 -11.83 6.08 -10.96
C GLY A 145 -10.38 6.37 -10.62
N GLY A 146 -9.85 5.80 -9.52
CA GLY A 146 -8.43 5.83 -9.23
C GLY A 146 -7.85 7.20 -8.88
N ARG A 147 -8.67 8.10 -8.30
CA ARG A 147 -8.21 9.46 -8.01
C ARG A 147 -7.18 9.46 -6.88
N ILE A 148 -7.42 8.66 -5.86
CA ILE A 148 -6.47 8.54 -4.75
C ILE A 148 -5.23 7.77 -5.22
N GLY A 149 -5.43 6.65 -5.93
CA GLY A 149 -4.33 5.91 -6.51
C GLY A 149 -3.45 6.74 -7.43
N SER A 150 -4.07 7.68 -8.18
CA SER A 150 -3.31 8.61 -9.03
C SER A 150 -2.45 9.56 -8.19
N ALA A 151 -2.98 10.06 -7.08
CA ALA A 151 -2.22 10.92 -6.16
C ALA A 151 -1.01 10.19 -5.58
N TYR A 152 -1.12 8.87 -5.40
CA TYR A 152 -0.04 8.03 -4.89
C TYR A 152 0.83 7.44 -6.00
N GLY A 153 0.50 7.70 -7.27
CA GLY A 153 1.28 7.19 -8.40
C GLY A 153 1.11 5.70 -8.67
N VAL A 154 0.03 5.11 -8.20
CA VAL A 154 -0.20 3.65 -8.33
C VAL A 154 -1.36 3.29 -9.26
N TYR A 155 -2.18 4.26 -9.69
CA TYR A 155 -3.27 3.98 -10.61
C TYR A 155 -2.75 3.90 -12.04
N SER A 156 -3.11 2.84 -12.74
CA SER A 156 -2.76 2.65 -14.15
C SER A 156 -3.97 2.99 -15.01
N GLU A 157 -3.90 4.09 -15.74
CA GLU A 157 -4.98 4.49 -16.66
C GLU A 157 -5.18 3.43 -17.76
N ALA A 158 -4.08 2.81 -18.20
CA ALA A 158 -4.14 1.80 -19.26
C ALA A 158 -4.90 0.54 -18.82
N MET A 159 -4.73 0.15 -17.55
CA MET A 159 -5.40 -1.03 -17.01
C MET A 159 -6.73 -0.70 -16.31
N GLY A 160 -6.96 0.57 -15.99
CA GLY A 160 -8.15 0.99 -15.25
C GLY A 160 -8.19 0.50 -13.80
N VAL A 161 -7.03 0.16 -13.24
CA VAL A 161 -6.94 -0.37 -11.88
C VAL A 161 -5.70 0.18 -11.19
N GLU A 162 -5.63 -0.04 -9.88
CA GLU A 162 -4.42 0.25 -9.10
C GLU A 162 -3.42 -0.90 -9.23
N THR A 163 -2.15 -0.56 -9.17
CA THR A 163 -1.08 -1.54 -9.06
C THR A 163 -0.88 -1.87 -7.58
N ARG A 164 0.12 -2.71 -7.26
CA ARG A 164 0.33 -3.13 -5.86
C ARG A 164 1.25 -2.14 -5.16
N GLY A 165 0.67 -1.02 -4.72
CA GLY A 165 1.38 -0.01 -3.94
C GLY A 165 1.24 -0.27 -2.45
N ARG A 166 2.35 -0.13 -1.70
CA ARG A 166 2.35 -0.23 -0.25
C ARG A 166 3.15 0.96 0.27
N PHE A 167 2.55 1.73 1.17
CA PHE A 167 3.17 2.94 1.72
C PHE A 167 3.20 2.84 3.24
N ILE A 168 4.38 3.08 3.82
CA ILE A 168 4.59 3.12 5.28
C ILE A 168 4.67 4.60 5.67
N ILE A 169 3.72 5.03 6.49
CA ILE A 169 3.52 6.43 6.88
C ILE A 169 3.74 6.54 8.38
N ASP A 170 4.63 7.44 8.79
CA ASP A 170 4.99 7.61 10.19
C ASP A 170 3.96 8.45 10.97
N PRO A 171 4.10 8.59 12.30
CA PRO A 171 3.12 9.36 13.09
C PRO A 171 3.02 10.83 12.73
N ASP A 172 3.98 11.40 12.03
CA ASP A 172 3.92 12.77 11.53
C ASP A 172 3.25 12.87 10.16
N GLY A 173 2.83 11.73 9.61
CA GLY A 173 2.21 11.67 8.28
C GLY A 173 3.22 11.67 7.13
N ILE A 174 4.48 11.36 7.42
CA ILE A 174 5.55 11.36 6.42
C ILE A 174 5.74 9.96 5.86
N VAL A 175 5.84 9.84 4.54
CA VAL A 175 6.13 8.57 3.87
C VAL A 175 7.58 8.18 4.16
N GLN A 176 7.78 7.07 4.87
CA GLN A 176 9.12 6.57 5.19
C GLN A 176 9.63 5.57 4.16
N GLY A 177 8.72 4.83 3.53
CA GLY A 177 9.09 3.89 2.49
C GLY A 177 7.88 3.47 1.68
N PHE A 178 8.12 3.03 0.46
CA PHE A 178 7.05 2.45 -0.35
C PHE A 178 7.61 1.45 -1.35
N GLU A 179 6.74 0.55 -1.78
CA GLU A 179 7.02 -0.45 -2.80
C GLU A 179 5.84 -0.49 -3.76
N VAL A 180 6.11 -0.51 -5.05
CA VAL A 180 5.05 -0.64 -6.06
C VAL A 180 5.42 -1.78 -7.01
N LEU A 181 4.57 -2.79 -7.08
CA LEU A 181 4.79 -3.99 -7.90
C LEU A 181 3.72 -4.11 -8.97
N THR A 182 4.06 -4.76 -10.08
CA THR A 182 3.09 -5.10 -11.11
C THR A 182 2.09 -6.14 -10.58
N PRO A 183 0.87 -6.18 -11.13
CA PRO A 183 -0.19 -7.02 -10.57
C PRO A 183 0.12 -8.51 -10.36
N PRO A 184 0.93 -9.19 -11.21
CA PRO A 184 1.18 -10.63 -10.97
C PRO A 184 2.08 -10.96 -9.79
N VAL A 185 2.75 -9.98 -9.17
CA VAL A 185 3.74 -10.25 -8.12
C VAL A 185 3.21 -9.77 -6.76
N GLY A 186 2.94 -10.72 -5.86
CA GLY A 186 2.46 -10.41 -4.50
C GLY A 186 3.57 -9.90 -3.59
N ARG A 187 3.19 -9.01 -2.68
CA ARG A 187 4.11 -8.40 -1.72
C ARG A 187 4.40 -9.38 -0.56
N ASN A 188 5.56 -9.21 0.06
CA ASN A 188 5.97 -10.02 1.21
C ASN A 188 5.58 -9.30 2.51
N ILE A 189 4.61 -9.84 3.23
CA ILE A 189 4.07 -9.19 4.43
C ILE A 189 5.08 -9.22 5.58
N ASN A 190 5.91 -10.23 5.66
CA ASN A 190 7.01 -10.25 6.65
C ASN A 190 7.99 -9.11 6.39
N GLU A 191 8.24 -8.78 5.13
CA GLU A 191 9.09 -7.63 4.79
C GLU A 191 8.43 -6.32 5.20
N SER A 192 7.10 -6.20 5.08
CA SER A 192 6.37 -5.03 5.58
C SER A 192 6.59 -4.85 7.07
N LEU A 193 6.47 -5.94 7.84
CA LEU A 193 6.70 -5.92 9.30
C LEU A 193 8.15 -5.54 9.61
N ARG A 194 9.10 -6.13 8.88
CA ARG A 194 10.53 -5.85 9.08
C ARG A 194 10.84 -4.37 8.84
N GLN A 195 10.34 -3.82 7.73
CA GLN A 195 10.60 -2.41 7.39
C GLN A 195 9.98 -1.47 8.41
N VAL A 196 8.74 -1.72 8.85
CA VAL A 196 8.11 -0.91 9.89
C VAL A 196 9.01 -0.87 11.13
N GLN A 197 9.48 -2.03 11.59
CA GLN A 197 10.31 -2.11 12.78
C GLN A 197 11.66 -1.38 12.59
N ALA A 198 12.22 -1.44 11.38
CA ALA A 198 13.45 -0.72 11.07
C ALA A 198 13.22 0.80 11.16
N PHE A 199 12.14 1.30 10.55
CA PHE A 199 11.81 2.73 10.63
C PHE A 199 11.53 3.17 12.06
N GLN A 200 10.85 2.32 12.84
CA GLN A 200 10.54 2.62 14.24
C GLN A 200 11.82 2.71 15.09
N LEU A 201 12.77 1.81 14.86
CA LEU A 201 14.05 1.84 15.57
C LEU A 201 14.81 3.14 15.27
N VAL A 202 14.91 3.51 14.00
CA VAL A 202 15.59 4.74 13.60
C VAL A 202 14.92 5.96 14.25
N ARG A 203 13.57 6.01 14.20
CA ARG A 203 12.81 7.13 14.82
C ARG A 203 13.03 7.16 16.32
N ALA A 204 12.96 6.03 17.02
CA ALA A 204 13.11 5.95 18.47
C ALA A 204 14.50 6.40 18.92
N SER A 205 15.54 6.16 18.11
CA SER A 205 16.90 6.57 18.41
C SER A 205 17.18 8.04 18.04
N GLY A 206 16.20 8.74 17.45
CA GLY A 206 16.42 10.09 16.93
C GLY A 206 17.42 10.15 15.80
N GLY A 207 17.57 9.06 15.06
CA GLY A 207 18.54 8.94 13.96
C GLY A 207 19.95 8.57 14.40
N ALA A 208 20.16 8.28 15.69
CA ALA A 208 21.48 7.88 16.20
C ALA A 208 21.85 6.46 15.78
N GLU A 209 20.85 5.65 15.43
CA GLU A 209 21.06 4.27 14.98
C GLU A 209 20.51 4.09 13.57
N ALA A 210 21.16 3.24 12.79
CA ALA A 210 20.73 2.90 11.44
C ALA A 210 20.69 1.38 11.30
N THR A 211 19.77 0.88 10.50
CA THR A 211 19.63 -0.56 10.25
C THR A 211 20.40 -0.92 8.98
N PRO A 212 21.39 -1.81 9.07
CA PRO A 212 22.13 -2.22 7.87
C PRO A 212 21.33 -3.16 6.99
N SER A 213 21.88 -3.47 5.83
CA SER A 213 21.27 -4.41 4.89
C SER A 213 20.93 -5.73 5.60
N GLY A 214 19.71 -6.22 5.36
CA GLY A 214 19.26 -7.48 5.94
C GLY A 214 18.90 -7.44 7.43
N TRP A 215 18.94 -6.25 8.03
CA TRP A 215 18.63 -6.12 9.46
C TRP A 215 17.25 -6.70 9.79
N LYS A 216 17.17 -7.39 10.90
CA LYS A 216 15.93 -7.89 11.51
C LYS A 216 15.92 -7.46 12.98
N PRO A 217 14.74 -7.40 13.61
CA PRO A 217 14.67 -7.07 15.04
C PRO A 217 15.61 -7.95 15.89
N GLY A 218 16.38 -7.31 16.76
CA GLY A 218 17.36 -7.98 17.62
C GLY A 218 18.75 -8.08 17.01
N LYS A 219 18.91 -7.76 15.72
CA LYS A 219 20.22 -7.80 15.07
C LYS A 219 20.96 -6.48 15.28
N LYS A 220 22.27 -6.51 15.00
CA LYS A 220 23.17 -5.38 15.19
C LYS A 220 22.76 -4.17 14.36
N VAL A 221 22.77 -3.00 14.98
CA VAL A 221 22.59 -1.72 14.31
C VAL A 221 23.94 -1.05 14.05
N LEU A 222 23.97 -0.07 13.18
CA LEU A 222 25.13 0.79 12.99
C LEU A 222 24.88 2.13 13.71
N LYS A 223 25.95 2.75 14.17
CA LYS A 223 25.89 4.09 14.77
C LYS A 223 26.65 5.05 13.85
N PRO A 224 25.95 5.68 12.90
CA PRO A 224 26.59 6.57 11.93
C PRO A 224 27.32 7.73 12.63
N GLY A 225 28.50 8.05 12.14
CA GLY A 225 29.29 9.15 12.66
C GLY A 225 30.62 9.23 11.93
N PRO A 226 31.38 10.34 12.15
CA PRO A 226 32.66 10.52 11.45
C PRO A 226 33.67 9.39 11.69
N GLY A 227 33.64 8.76 12.87
CA GLY A 227 34.55 7.65 13.18
C GLY A 227 34.27 6.38 12.40
N LEU A 228 33.09 6.24 11.81
CA LEU A 228 32.72 5.04 11.05
C LEU A 228 33.01 5.18 9.55
N VAL A 229 33.38 6.38 9.10
CA VAL A 229 33.68 6.61 7.68
C VAL A 229 34.87 5.75 7.26
N GLY A 230 34.66 4.88 6.26
CA GLY A 230 35.68 3.96 5.77
C GLY A 230 35.92 2.76 6.66
N LYS A 231 35.17 2.62 7.77
CA LYS A 231 35.40 1.57 8.78
C LYS A 231 34.14 0.70 9.06
N VAL A 232 33.13 0.77 8.21
CA VAL A 232 31.91 -0.04 8.40
C VAL A 232 32.28 -1.53 8.46
N TRP A 233 33.31 -1.95 7.71
CA TRP A 233 33.77 -3.34 7.67
C TRP A 233 34.25 -3.86 9.05
N GLU A 234 34.61 -2.97 9.95
CA GLU A 234 35.00 -3.36 11.32
C GLU A 234 33.76 -3.73 12.16
N GLU A 235 32.59 -3.22 11.77
CA GLU A 235 31.36 -3.38 12.55
C GLU A 235 30.35 -4.34 11.90
N TRP A 236 30.46 -4.58 10.58
CA TRP A 236 29.46 -5.32 9.83
C TRP A 236 30.12 -6.12 8.70
N SER A 237 29.64 -7.32 8.46
CA SER A 237 30.09 -8.16 7.36
C SER A 237 28.89 -8.65 6.53
N THR A 238 29.15 -9.05 5.29
CA THR A 238 28.11 -9.49 4.37
C THR A 238 27.31 -10.68 4.89
N ASP A 239 27.90 -11.53 5.72
CA ASP A 239 27.17 -12.66 6.32
C ASP A 239 25.97 -12.17 7.13
N MET A 240 26.07 -11.01 7.76
CA MET A 240 25.01 -10.43 8.58
C MET A 240 23.79 -10.03 7.74
N ALA A 241 23.96 -9.82 6.43
CA ALA A 241 22.87 -9.46 5.54
C ALA A 241 21.93 -10.64 5.25
N PHE A 242 22.39 -11.86 5.46
CA PHE A 242 21.67 -13.06 5.00
C PHE A 242 21.30 -14.02 6.15
N ASP A 243 21.49 -13.63 7.38
CA ASP A 243 21.13 -14.43 8.56
C ASP A 243 19.61 -14.56 8.75
#